data_f4db6dc2a08881419a2b59b60ee90fab
#
_entry.id   f4db6dc2a08881419a2b59b60ee90fab
#
_cell.length_a   1.000
_cell.length_b   1.000
_cell.length_c   1.000
_cell.angle_alpha   90.00
_cell.angle_beta   90.00
_cell.angle_gamma   90.00
#
_symmetry.space_group_name_H-M   'P 1'
#
loop_
_entity.id
_entity.type
_entity.pdbx_description
1 polymer ?
#
loop_
_entity_poly.entity_id
_entity_poly.type
_entity_poly.pdbx_seq_one_letter_code
_entity_poly.pdbx_strand_id
1 'polypeptide(L)'
;KDVDLIADVLTNRSSFGSIGSALTSIGFEVAVPDARTEPIYRFTRGEEQVDVMVADHLPSGMKPRLRARPAFAVDGGAQALSRRDTFVVSSTSGTITIDAPDVLGALIGKGAAFMVDQRDRGRHVEDAAVLLASIDSIGGLDLTLNTNDRKRLRALATVLKDGLHSGWLVLDEGARTRGQRNLHLFIGEARLDAR
;
A
#
# COMPACT_ATOMS: atom_id res chain seq x y z
N LYS A 1 -3.84 16.75 3.86
CA LYS A 1 -3.11 15.56 4.36
C LYS A 1 -3.94 14.33 4.06
N ASP A 2 -3.31 13.30 3.48
CA ASP A 2 -3.98 12.08 3.05
C ASP A 2 -3.56 10.90 3.94
N VAL A 3 -4.52 10.06 4.32
CA VAL A 3 -4.29 8.79 5.01
C VAL A 3 -5.04 7.69 4.28
N ASP A 4 -4.35 6.62 3.94
CA ASP A 4 -4.93 5.43 3.32
C ASP A 4 -5.06 4.30 4.36
N LEU A 5 -6.27 3.78 4.54
CA LEU A 5 -6.58 2.69 5.45
C LEU A 5 -7.15 1.50 4.68
N ILE A 6 -6.70 0.29 5.03
CA ILE A 6 -7.29 -0.95 4.53
C ILE A 6 -8.01 -1.64 5.69
N ALA A 7 -9.34 -1.69 5.61
CA ALA A 7 -10.15 -2.37 6.61
C ALA A 7 -10.03 -3.89 6.45
N ASP A 8 -9.56 -4.58 7.51
CA ASP A 8 -9.48 -6.05 7.55
C ASP A 8 -10.86 -6.66 7.85
N VAL A 9 -11.67 -6.81 6.80
CA VAL A 9 -13.03 -7.37 6.90
C VAL A 9 -13.04 -8.91 6.98
N LEU A 10 -11.91 -9.56 6.70
CA LEU A 10 -11.78 -11.01 6.86
C LEU A 10 -11.71 -11.40 8.34
N THR A 11 -10.95 -10.63 9.11
CA THR A 11 -10.84 -10.83 10.57
C THR A 11 -12.05 -10.24 11.31
N ASN A 12 -12.53 -9.06 10.87
CA ASN A 12 -13.68 -8.40 11.46
C ASN A 12 -14.58 -7.79 10.39
N ARG A 13 -15.73 -8.44 10.13
CA ARG A 13 -16.70 -8.00 9.11
C ARG A 13 -17.23 -6.58 9.30
N SER A 14 -17.26 -6.08 10.53
CA SER A 14 -17.74 -4.73 10.84
C SER A 14 -16.67 -3.65 10.71
N SER A 15 -15.39 -4.00 10.51
CA SER A 15 -14.25 -3.05 10.54
C SER A 15 -14.46 -1.85 9.63
N PHE A 16 -14.90 -2.05 8.39
CA PHE A 16 -15.16 -0.98 7.44
C PHE A 16 -16.23 0.02 7.95
N GLY A 17 -17.35 -0.51 8.45
CA GLY A 17 -18.42 0.32 9.02
C GLY A 17 -18.01 1.01 10.32
N SER A 18 -17.25 0.32 11.18
CA SER A 18 -16.74 0.88 12.44
C SER A 18 -15.77 2.03 12.21
N ILE A 19 -14.84 1.89 11.24
CA ILE A 19 -13.93 2.97 10.85
C ILE A 19 -14.72 4.16 10.32
N GLY A 20 -15.69 3.94 9.42
CA GLY A 20 -16.54 5.01 8.89
C GLY A 20 -17.32 5.74 9.98
N SER A 21 -17.87 5.01 10.96
CA SER A 21 -18.57 5.60 12.11
C SER A 21 -17.63 6.42 12.99
N ALA A 22 -16.42 5.91 13.26
CA ALA A 22 -15.42 6.63 14.05
C ALA A 22 -14.99 7.93 13.34
N LEU A 23 -14.71 7.89 12.04
CA LEU A 23 -14.38 9.09 11.27
C LEU A 23 -15.51 10.12 11.30
N THR A 24 -16.76 9.68 11.14
CA THR A 24 -17.92 10.56 11.20
C THR A 24 -18.06 11.20 12.59
N SER A 25 -17.79 10.46 13.67
CA SER A 25 -17.89 10.98 15.05
C SER A 25 -16.89 12.11 15.35
N ILE A 26 -15.78 12.17 14.59
CA ILE A 26 -14.76 13.23 14.71
C ILE A 26 -14.85 14.27 13.61
N GLY A 27 -15.99 14.33 12.89
CA GLY A 27 -16.33 15.40 11.96
C GLY A 27 -15.90 15.16 10.51
N PHE A 28 -15.50 13.94 10.12
CA PHE A 28 -15.32 13.63 8.70
C PHE A 28 -16.66 13.34 8.03
N GLU A 29 -16.81 13.80 6.81
CA GLU A 29 -17.97 13.54 5.96
C GLU A 29 -17.61 12.56 4.85
N VAL A 30 -18.56 11.69 4.51
CA VAL A 30 -18.40 10.74 3.39
C VAL A 30 -18.53 11.49 2.09
N ALA A 31 -17.49 11.49 1.27
CA ALA A 31 -17.56 11.93 -0.11
C ALA A 31 -18.38 10.91 -0.94
N VAL A 32 -19.59 11.30 -1.31
CA VAL A 32 -20.51 10.41 -2.05
C VAL A 32 -20.37 10.71 -3.54
N PRO A 33 -19.89 9.76 -4.37
CA PRO A 33 -19.82 9.93 -5.81
C PRO A 33 -21.23 10.11 -6.43
N ASP A 34 -21.32 10.74 -7.60
CA ASP A 34 -22.60 10.96 -8.29
C ASP A 34 -23.23 9.65 -8.78
N ALA A 35 -22.45 8.80 -9.43
CA ALA A 35 -22.94 7.52 -9.92
C ALA A 35 -23.13 6.51 -8.78
N ARG A 36 -24.31 5.88 -8.71
CA ARG A 36 -24.64 4.90 -7.65
C ARG A 36 -23.78 3.64 -7.69
N THR A 37 -23.16 3.34 -8.80
CA THR A 37 -22.28 2.17 -9.00
C THR A 37 -20.86 2.43 -8.52
N GLU A 38 -20.46 3.69 -8.37
CA GLU A 38 -19.13 4.04 -7.89
C GLU A 38 -18.96 3.69 -6.42
N PRO A 39 -17.77 3.16 -6.04
CA PRO A 39 -17.50 2.77 -4.67
C PRO A 39 -17.37 3.99 -3.75
N ILE A 40 -17.71 3.79 -2.48
CA ILE A 40 -17.41 4.73 -1.40
C ILE A 40 -16.12 4.31 -0.71
N TYR A 41 -15.22 5.26 -0.53
CA TYR A 41 -13.97 5.05 0.21
C TYR A 41 -13.44 6.32 0.87
N ARG A 42 -13.83 7.50 0.38
CA ARG A 42 -13.26 8.78 0.80
C ARG A 42 -14.07 9.48 1.87
N PHE A 43 -13.38 9.91 2.90
CA PHE A 43 -13.90 10.75 3.98
C PHE A 43 -13.09 12.03 4.04
N THR A 44 -13.76 13.18 4.17
CA THR A 44 -13.11 14.50 4.14
C THR A 44 -13.51 15.34 5.33
N ARG A 45 -12.57 16.17 5.82
CA ARG A 45 -12.80 17.19 6.85
C ARG A 45 -11.92 18.40 6.54
N GLY A 46 -12.50 19.45 5.91
CA GLY A 46 -11.70 20.56 5.39
C GLY A 46 -10.70 20.07 4.35
N GLU A 47 -9.40 20.29 4.61
CA GLU A 47 -8.30 19.83 3.74
C GLU A 47 -7.75 18.43 4.09
N GLU A 48 -8.33 17.79 5.09
CA GLU A 48 -7.93 16.45 5.49
C GLU A 48 -8.73 15.41 4.74
N GLN A 49 -8.08 14.33 4.34
CA GLN A 49 -8.69 13.22 3.63
C GLN A 49 -8.26 11.90 4.25
N VAL A 50 -9.21 10.99 4.39
CA VAL A 50 -8.97 9.60 4.78
C VAL A 50 -9.68 8.71 3.77
N ASP A 51 -8.92 7.87 3.07
CA ASP A 51 -9.45 6.88 2.15
C ASP A 51 -9.51 5.53 2.88
N VAL A 52 -10.73 4.99 3.05
CA VAL A 52 -10.98 3.69 3.70
C VAL A 52 -11.32 2.68 2.63
N MET A 53 -10.43 1.75 2.41
CA MET A 53 -10.51 0.73 1.38
C MET A 53 -10.66 -0.66 2.00
N VAL A 54 -10.87 -1.65 1.16
CA VAL A 54 -10.85 -3.07 1.54
C VAL A 54 -9.88 -3.84 0.65
N ALA A 55 -9.49 -5.03 1.08
CA ALA A 55 -8.64 -5.90 0.28
C ALA A 55 -9.33 -6.32 -1.03
N ASP A 56 -8.54 -6.56 -2.06
CA ASP A 56 -8.95 -7.27 -3.27
C ASP A 56 -9.33 -8.73 -2.97
N HIS A 57 -9.99 -9.37 -3.92
CA HIS A 57 -10.34 -10.81 -3.85
C HIS A 57 -11.22 -11.24 -2.65
N LEU A 58 -11.94 -10.31 -2.03
CA LEU A 58 -12.89 -10.67 -0.97
C LEU A 58 -14.01 -11.57 -1.53
N PRO A 59 -14.43 -12.62 -0.78
CA PRO A 59 -15.62 -13.39 -1.10
C PRO A 59 -16.83 -12.47 -1.28
N SER A 60 -17.73 -12.79 -2.22
CA SER A 60 -18.87 -11.93 -2.56
C SER A 60 -19.76 -11.56 -1.38
N GLY A 61 -19.95 -12.49 -0.43
CA GLY A 61 -20.71 -12.25 0.80
C GLY A 61 -19.98 -11.42 1.88
N MET A 62 -18.73 -11.06 1.66
CA MET A 62 -17.90 -10.28 2.58
C MET A 62 -17.57 -8.88 2.09
N LYS A 63 -18.01 -8.50 0.88
CA LYS A 63 -17.80 -7.16 0.34
C LYS A 63 -18.66 -6.14 1.09
N PRO A 64 -18.09 -5.23 1.89
CA PRO A 64 -18.89 -4.30 2.67
C PRO A 64 -19.52 -3.25 1.77
N ARG A 65 -20.58 -2.66 2.28
CA ARG A 65 -21.31 -1.57 1.63
C ARG A 65 -21.53 -0.43 2.63
N LEU A 66 -21.45 0.78 2.15
CA LEU A 66 -21.82 1.98 2.90
C LEU A 66 -22.82 2.79 2.07
N ARG A 67 -23.96 3.20 2.67
CA ARG A 67 -25.05 3.90 1.96
C ARG A 67 -25.47 3.17 0.66
N ALA A 68 -25.59 1.84 0.74
CA ALA A 68 -25.94 0.95 -0.35
C ALA A 68 -24.90 0.87 -1.52
N ARG A 69 -23.73 1.50 -1.39
CA ARG A 69 -22.62 1.48 -2.36
C ARG A 69 -21.54 0.51 -1.93
N PRO A 70 -20.82 -0.12 -2.87
CA PRO A 70 -19.71 -1.00 -2.52
C PRO A 70 -18.54 -0.19 -1.92
N ALA A 71 -17.78 -0.80 -1.02
CA ALA A 71 -16.47 -0.29 -0.65
C ALA A 71 -15.48 -0.43 -1.83
N PHE A 72 -14.50 0.47 -1.90
CA PHE A 72 -13.42 0.38 -2.88
C PHE A 72 -12.45 -0.75 -2.50
N ALA A 73 -12.23 -1.69 -3.42
CA ALA A 73 -11.25 -2.75 -3.26
C ALA A 73 -9.93 -2.32 -3.91
N VAL A 74 -8.85 -2.29 -3.13
CA VAL A 74 -7.53 -1.88 -3.61
C VAL A 74 -6.70 -3.08 -4.04
N ASP A 75 -6.14 -3.01 -5.24
CA ASP A 75 -5.23 -4.04 -5.76
C ASP A 75 -3.99 -4.19 -4.88
N GLY A 76 -3.72 -5.43 -4.44
CA GLY A 76 -2.63 -5.71 -3.50
C GLY A 76 -2.99 -5.53 -2.03
N GLY A 77 -4.24 -5.17 -1.72
CA GLY A 77 -4.71 -5.01 -0.35
C GLY A 77 -4.64 -6.29 0.47
N ALA A 78 -4.90 -7.45 -0.15
CA ALA A 78 -4.76 -8.74 0.52
C ALA A 78 -3.31 -9.01 0.96
N GLN A 79 -2.32 -8.67 0.12
CA GLN A 79 -0.91 -8.79 0.47
C GLN A 79 -0.50 -7.79 1.55
N ALA A 80 -1.00 -6.55 1.47
CA ALA A 80 -0.73 -5.54 2.49
C ALA A 80 -1.23 -5.98 3.87
N LEU A 81 -2.41 -6.61 3.94
CA LEU A 81 -2.95 -7.15 5.20
C LEU A 81 -2.21 -8.40 5.68
N SER A 82 -1.73 -9.27 4.78
CA SER A 82 -1.02 -10.50 5.15
C SER A 82 0.44 -10.27 5.54
N ARG A 83 1.02 -9.14 5.12
CA ARG A 83 2.41 -8.75 5.35
C ARG A 83 2.44 -7.42 6.09
N ARG A 84 2.03 -7.45 7.36
CA ARG A 84 1.97 -6.25 8.20
C ARG A 84 2.78 -6.44 9.46
N ASP A 85 3.42 -5.36 9.87
CA ASP A 85 4.05 -5.22 11.17
C ASP A 85 3.25 -4.24 12.02
N THR A 86 3.38 -4.39 13.33
CA THR A 86 2.75 -3.52 14.31
C THR A 86 3.74 -2.46 14.80
N PHE A 87 3.39 -1.20 14.64
CA PHE A 87 4.21 -0.06 15.03
C PHE A 87 3.59 0.70 16.20
N VAL A 88 4.43 1.08 17.15
CA VAL A 88 4.05 1.99 18.25
C VAL A 88 4.47 3.40 17.85
N VAL A 89 3.49 4.27 17.65
CA VAL A 89 3.71 5.66 17.24
C VAL A 89 3.43 6.59 18.43
N SER A 90 4.43 7.33 18.88
CA SER A 90 4.31 8.30 19.96
C SER A 90 4.28 9.74 19.41
N SER A 91 3.38 10.54 19.93
CA SER A 91 3.25 11.96 19.64
C SER A 91 3.04 12.76 20.93
N THR A 92 2.97 14.08 20.81
CA THR A 92 2.61 14.96 21.94
C THR A 92 1.19 14.69 22.46
N SER A 93 0.31 14.11 21.64
CA SER A 93 -1.08 13.78 22.00
C SER A 93 -1.24 12.39 22.62
N GLY A 94 -0.17 11.59 22.65
CA GLY A 94 -0.19 10.23 23.20
C GLY A 94 0.50 9.20 22.31
N THR A 95 0.34 7.94 22.71
CA THR A 95 0.90 6.79 22.01
C THR A 95 -0.24 5.95 21.42
N ILE A 96 -0.11 5.57 20.17
CA ILE A 96 -1.05 4.70 19.46
C ILE A 96 -0.29 3.52 18.84
N THR A 97 -1.00 2.43 18.65
CA THR A 97 -0.50 1.27 17.91
C THR A 97 -1.18 1.23 16.55
N ILE A 98 -0.39 1.11 15.49
CA ILE A 98 -0.88 0.97 14.12
C ILE A 98 -0.27 -0.25 13.45
N ASP A 99 -1.06 -0.94 12.63
CA ASP A 99 -0.54 -1.94 11.71
C ASP A 99 -0.28 -1.28 10.36
N ALA A 100 0.89 -1.52 9.79
CA ALA A 100 1.26 -1.08 8.46
C ALA A 100 1.91 -2.23 7.69
N PRO A 101 1.85 -2.24 6.34
CA PRO A 101 2.58 -3.24 5.57
C PRO A 101 4.07 -3.24 5.95
N ASP A 102 4.66 -4.43 6.08
CA ASP A 102 6.11 -4.54 6.10
C ASP A 102 6.70 -4.02 4.79
N VAL A 103 8.01 -3.85 4.72
CA VAL A 103 8.66 -3.27 3.53
C VAL A 103 8.38 -4.08 2.26
N LEU A 104 8.27 -5.40 2.37
CA LEU A 104 7.97 -6.27 1.23
C LEU A 104 6.50 -6.16 0.82
N GLY A 105 5.57 -6.14 1.76
CA GLY A 105 4.16 -5.87 1.52
C GLY A 105 3.93 -4.51 0.86
N ALA A 106 4.65 -3.48 1.33
CA ALA A 106 4.62 -2.16 0.73
C ALA A 106 5.16 -2.16 -0.72
N LEU A 107 6.29 -2.83 -0.99
CA LEU A 107 6.83 -2.97 -2.35
C LEU A 107 5.86 -3.70 -3.28
N ILE A 108 5.22 -4.79 -2.82
CA ILE A 108 4.22 -5.52 -3.59
C ILE A 108 3.00 -4.63 -3.89
N GLY A 109 2.55 -3.84 -2.92
CA GLY A 109 1.46 -2.88 -3.09
C GLY A 109 1.81 -1.79 -4.11
N LYS A 110 3.03 -1.21 -4.05
CA LYS A 110 3.50 -0.23 -5.04
C LYS A 110 3.65 -0.85 -6.43
N GLY A 111 4.06 -2.11 -6.53
CA GLY A 111 4.09 -2.86 -7.78
C GLY A 111 2.70 -3.08 -8.37
N ALA A 112 1.70 -3.40 -7.54
CA ALA A 112 0.32 -3.52 -7.98
C ALA A 112 -0.21 -2.18 -8.52
N ALA A 113 -0.03 -1.09 -7.77
CA ALA A 113 -0.44 0.25 -8.17
C ALA A 113 0.26 0.70 -9.46
N PHE A 114 1.58 0.48 -9.58
CA PHE A 114 2.35 0.79 -10.80
C PHE A 114 1.80 0.09 -12.05
N MET A 115 1.25 -1.10 -11.91
CA MET A 115 0.71 -1.85 -13.05
C MET A 115 -0.66 -1.34 -13.52
N VAL A 116 -1.46 -0.73 -12.65
CA VAL A 116 -2.85 -0.31 -12.95
C VAL A 116 -2.99 1.21 -13.08
N ASP A 117 -2.22 1.98 -12.32
CA ASP A 117 -2.28 3.44 -12.36
C ASP A 117 -1.68 3.99 -13.66
N GLN A 118 -2.50 4.72 -14.41
CA GLN A 118 -2.07 5.39 -15.66
C GLN A 118 -1.76 6.88 -15.45
N ARG A 119 -2.08 7.44 -14.27
CA ARG A 119 -1.96 8.89 -14.02
C ARG A 119 -0.64 9.24 -13.37
N ASP A 120 -0.22 8.46 -12.38
CA ASP A 120 0.95 8.78 -11.54
C ASP A 120 1.85 7.57 -11.29
N ARG A 121 2.18 6.85 -12.36
CA ARG A 121 3.07 5.67 -12.31
C ARG A 121 4.45 6.01 -11.74
N GLY A 122 4.95 7.22 -12.01
CA GLY A 122 6.26 7.68 -11.54
C GLY A 122 6.37 7.67 -10.03
N ARG A 123 5.33 8.15 -9.31
CA ARG A 123 5.27 8.16 -7.85
C ARG A 123 5.45 6.77 -7.23
N HIS A 124 4.85 5.74 -7.84
CA HIS A 124 5.01 4.37 -7.32
C HIS A 124 6.42 3.84 -7.47
N VAL A 125 7.14 4.28 -8.50
CA VAL A 125 8.57 3.95 -8.71
C VAL A 125 9.44 4.70 -7.69
N GLU A 126 9.17 5.97 -7.44
CA GLU A 126 9.85 6.78 -6.41
C GLU A 126 9.65 6.18 -5.01
N ASP A 127 8.41 5.84 -4.65
CA ASP A 127 8.10 5.17 -3.39
C ASP A 127 8.83 3.83 -3.26
N ALA A 128 8.90 3.04 -4.34
CA ALA A 128 9.63 1.77 -4.35
C ALA A 128 11.15 1.98 -4.15
N ALA A 129 11.73 3.04 -4.73
CA ALA A 129 13.13 3.38 -4.51
C ALA A 129 13.41 3.73 -3.03
N VAL A 130 12.51 4.50 -2.40
CA VAL A 130 12.58 4.82 -0.96
C VAL A 130 12.50 3.55 -0.11
N LEU A 131 11.54 2.66 -0.39
CA LEU A 131 11.38 1.40 0.32
C LEU A 131 12.63 0.51 0.18
N LEU A 132 13.18 0.39 -1.04
CA LEU A 132 14.43 -0.37 -1.25
C LEU A 132 15.60 0.23 -0.47
N ALA A 133 15.68 1.56 -0.37
CA ALA A 133 16.73 2.23 0.39
C ALA A 133 16.55 2.08 1.92
N SER A 134 15.34 1.79 2.40
CA SER A 134 15.06 1.59 3.84
C SER A 134 15.35 0.16 4.32
N ILE A 135 15.61 -0.79 3.43
CA ILE A 135 15.92 -2.17 3.80
C ILE A 135 17.32 -2.25 4.41
N ASP A 136 17.42 -2.72 5.64
CA ASP A 136 18.70 -2.92 6.31
C ASP A 136 19.42 -4.18 5.78
N SER A 137 18.68 -5.29 5.62
CA SER A 137 19.20 -6.55 5.14
C SER A 137 18.18 -7.32 4.31
N ILE A 138 18.53 -7.65 3.07
CA ILE A 138 17.67 -8.45 2.18
C ILE A 138 17.50 -9.88 2.71
N GLY A 139 18.56 -10.47 3.29
CA GLY A 139 18.49 -11.81 3.87
C GLY A 139 17.60 -11.95 5.11
N GLY A 140 17.14 -10.84 5.67
CA GLY A 140 16.17 -10.83 6.78
C GLY A 140 14.70 -10.79 6.33
N LEU A 141 14.44 -10.65 5.03
CA LEU A 141 13.07 -10.59 4.50
C LEU A 141 12.50 -11.99 4.31
N ASP A 142 11.23 -12.17 4.68
CA ASP A 142 10.47 -13.36 4.28
C ASP A 142 10.09 -13.27 2.80
N LEU A 143 10.91 -13.86 1.93
CA LEU A 143 10.70 -13.89 0.49
C LEU A 143 9.75 -15.01 0.02
N THR A 144 8.84 -15.46 0.86
CA THR A 144 7.75 -16.35 0.47
C THR A 144 6.78 -15.61 -0.46
N LEU A 145 7.01 -15.70 -1.77
CA LEU A 145 6.31 -14.95 -2.82
C LEU A 145 5.45 -15.86 -3.69
N ASN A 146 4.21 -15.47 -3.92
CA ASN A 146 3.37 -16.10 -4.94
C ASN A 146 3.66 -15.54 -6.36
N THR A 147 2.99 -16.07 -7.37
CA THR A 147 3.19 -15.66 -8.77
C THR A 147 2.85 -14.18 -9.01
N ASN A 148 1.77 -13.69 -8.39
CA ASN A 148 1.35 -12.29 -8.56
C ASN A 148 2.33 -11.34 -7.85
N ASP A 149 2.83 -11.71 -6.66
CA ASP A 149 3.84 -10.92 -5.96
C ASP A 149 5.09 -10.76 -6.82
N ARG A 150 5.61 -11.87 -7.38
CA ARG A 150 6.76 -11.84 -8.28
C ARG A 150 6.51 -10.96 -9.52
N LYS A 151 5.31 -11.03 -10.11
CA LYS A 151 4.94 -10.21 -11.25
C LYS A 151 4.99 -8.72 -10.93
N ARG A 152 4.42 -8.33 -9.78
CA ARG A 152 4.38 -6.94 -9.28
C ARG A 152 5.77 -6.40 -8.99
N LEU A 153 6.58 -7.16 -8.26
CA LEU A 153 7.96 -6.80 -7.94
C LEU A 153 8.84 -6.72 -9.19
N ARG A 154 8.68 -7.65 -10.13
CA ARG A 154 9.40 -7.64 -11.41
C ARG A 154 9.09 -6.39 -12.23
N ALA A 155 7.83 -5.92 -12.22
CA ALA A 155 7.44 -4.72 -12.93
C ALA A 155 8.22 -3.49 -12.43
N LEU A 156 8.35 -3.31 -11.12
CA LEU A 156 9.16 -2.24 -10.51
C LEU A 156 10.65 -2.44 -10.76
N ALA A 157 11.16 -3.66 -10.56
CA ALA A 157 12.56 -3.99 -10.74
C ALA A 157 13.03 -3.72 -12.19
N THR A 158 12.19 -3.99 -13.19
CA THR A 158 12.50 -3.74 -14.60
C THR A 158 12.79 -2.27 -14.87
N VAL A 159 12.05 -1.37 -14.23
CA VAL A 159 12.25 0.08 -14.36
C VAL A 159 13.45 0.54 -13.54
N LEU A 160 13.52 0.13 -12.27
CA LEU A 160 14.56 0.57 -11.33
C LEU A 160 15.95 -0.05 -11.58
N LYS A 161 16.06 -1.07 -12.45
CA LYS A 161 17.37 -1.58 -12.92
C LYS A 161 18.19 -0.52 -13.64
N ASP A 162 17.55 0.45 -14.26
CA ASP A 162 18.24 1.64 -14.76
C ASP A 162 18.63 2.52 -13.57
N GLY A 163 19.92 2.51 -13.21
CA GLY A 163 20.46 3.31 -12.11
C GLY A 163 20.36 4.83 -12.32
N LEU A 164 20.07 5.28 -13.56
CA LEU A 164 19.83 6.67 -13.90
C LEU A 164 18.35 7.05 -13.95
N HIS A 165 17.44 6.11 -13.71
CA HIS A 165 16.01 6.38 -13.71
C HIS A 165 15.64 7.47 -12.70
N SER A 166 14.75 8.39 -13.11
CA SER A 166 14.32 9.52 -12.28
C SER A 166 13.76 9.14 -10.91
N GLY A 167 13.18 7.95 -10.78
CA GLY A 167 12.69 7.42 -9.50
C GLY A 167 13.75 7.33 -8.40
N TRP A 168 15.04 7.31 -8.74
CA TRP A 168 16.13 7.37 -7.76
C TRP A 168 16.47 8.79 -7.28
N LEU A 169 15.99 9.83 -7.99
CA LEU A 169 16.37 11.22 -7.72
C LEU A 169 15.71 11.82 -6.47
N VAL A 170 14.68 11.16 -5.92
CA VAL A 170 14.07 11.55 -4.64
C VAL A 170 14.97 11.26 -3.43
N LEU A 171 16.04 10.47 -3.64
CA LEU A 171 16.97 10.04 -2.61
C LEU A 171 18.28 10.84 -2.68
N ASP A 172 18.88 11.10 -1.53
CA ASP A 172 20.28 11.52 -1.47
C ASP A 172 21.21 10.41 -2.02
N GLU A 173 22.47 10.76 -2.26
CA GLU A 173 23.46 9.86 -2.88
C GLU A 173 23.67 8.57 -2.07
N GLY A 174 23.75 8.66 -0.74
CA GLY A 174 23.97 7.52 0.14
C GLY A 174 22.78 6.57 0.16
N ALA A 175 21.56 7.10 0.28
CA ALA A 175 20.32 6.34 0.22
C ALA A 175 20.12 5.70 -1.15
N ARG A 176 20.43 6.44 -2.24
CA ARG A 176 20.36 5.93 -3.61
C ARG A 176 21.30 4.74 -3.82
N THR A 177 22.55 4.87 -3.43
CA THR A 177 23.53 3.79 -3.52
C THR A 177 23.08 2.56 -2.76
N ARG A 178 22.57 2.74 -1.54
CA ARG A 178 22.01 1.64 -0.73
C ARG A 178 20.82 1.00 -1.41
N GLY A 179 19.87 1.79 -1.92
CA GLY A 179 18.67 1.29 -2.61
C GLY A 179 18.99 0.49 -3.85
N GLN A 180 19.92 0.97 -4.70
CA GLN A 180 20.38 0.27 -5.90
C GLN A 180 21.08 -1.04 -5.58
N ARG A 181 21.94 -1.05 -4.56
CA ARG A 181 22.57 -2.29 -4.07
C ARG A 181 21.51 -3.28 -3.58
N ASN A 182 20.55 -2.81 -2.78
CA ASN A 182 19.49 -3.63 -2.26
C ASN A 182 18.60 -4.20 -3.37
N LEU A 183 18.29 -3.42 -4.40
CA LEU A 183 17.56 -3.91 -5.58
C LEU A 183 18.30 -5.05 -6.26
N HIS A 184 19.62 -4.92 -6.47
CA HIS A 184 20.43 -5.97 -7.10
C HIS A 184 20.38 -7.28 -6.30
N LEU A 185 20.57 -7.21 -4.99
CA LEU A 185 20.48 -8.37 -4.11
C LEU A 185 19.07 -8.97 -4.09
N PHE A 186 18.05 -8.10 -4.01
CA PHE A 186 16.64 -8.49 -3.97
C PHE A 186 16.22 -9.26 -5.23
N ILE A 187 16.67 -8.84 -6.41
CA ILE A 187 16.37 -9.52 -7.68
C ILE A 187 16.90 -10.95 -7.64
N GLY A 188 18.13 -11.15 -7.15
CA GLY A 188 18.74 -12.48 -7.03
C GLY A 188 18.02 -13.37 -6.02
N GLU A 189 17.85 -12.91 -4.80
CA GLU A 189 17.23 -13.67 -3.69
C GLU A 189 15.75 -13.99 -3.99
N ALA A 190 14.99 -13.03 -4.50
CA ALA A 190 13.59 -13.22 -4.86
C ALA A 190 13.40 -13.94 -6.20
N ARG A 191 14.47 -14.28 -6.92
CA ARG A 191 14.47 -14.93 -8.24
C ARG A 191 13.57 -14.22 -9.26
N LEU A 192 13.68 -12.90 -9.32
CA LEU A 192 12.86 -12.08 -10.22
C LEU A 192 13.32 -12.17 -11.68
N ASP A 193 14.53 -12.61 -11.96
CA ASP A 193 15.07 -12.82 -13.32
C ASP A 193 14.63 -14.15 -13.94
N ALA A 194 14.19 -15.13 -13.14
CA ALA A 194 13.69 -16.41 -13.65
C ALA A 194 12.35 -16.21 -14.39
N ARG A 195 12.26 -16.72 -15.62
CA ARG A 195 11.05 -16.74 -16.45
C ARG A 195 10.07 -17.79 -15.96
#